data_40a25860c3b1f7091d2517c118df6e22
#
_entry.id   40a25860c3b1f7091d2517c118df6e22
#
_cell.length_a   1.000
_cell.length_b   1.000
_cell.length_c   1.000
_cell.angle_alpha   90.00
_cell.angle_beta   90.00
_cell.angle_gamma   90.00
#
_symmetry.space_group_name_H-M   'P 1'
#
loop_
_entity.id
_entity.type
_entity.pdbx_description
1 polymer ?
#
loop_
_entity_poly.entity_id
_entity_poly.type
_entity_poly.pdbx_seq_one_letter_code
_entity_poly.pdbx_strand_id
1 'polypeptide(L)'
;MTNNGTFSERLKKLMGDDSRAEFAEKCEISVGALRNYLNDGMPSADKALRIARLFNVSIEWLIEGVQNVEPNKAQAVDFITIPRVDVHLAAGNGALNGDSIERVEDIPFTKEFLGGKLGRSSSDGLIILTADGDSMDPLIADGDLVMVDKKRNTLSDGVYAFVYGGLARVKYLRPTIQGDVELISQNPIHKDELLKRSDLEDFHIIGKVVWCGHRFS
;
A
#
# COMPACT_ATOMS: atom_id res chain seq x y z
N MET A 1 25.97 -22.40 -9.26
CA MET A 1 26.62 -21.30 -10.01
C MET A 1 26.55 -21.65 -11.48
N THR A 2 25.56 -21.19 -12.20
CA THR A 2 25.44 -21.42 -13.66
C THR A 2 26.43 -20.49 -14.34
N ASN A 3 27.51 -21.10 -14.88
CA ASN A 3 28.52 -20.38 -15.64
C ASN A 3 27.90 -19.97 -17.00
N ASN A 4 27.46 -18.72 -17.12
CA ASN A 4 26.87 -18.18 -18.36
C ASN A 4 27.90 -17.81 -19.42
N GLY A 5 29.06 -18.50 -19.45
CA GLY A 5 30.11 -18.27 -20.42
C GLY A 5 30.95 -17.01 -20.18
N THR A 6 31.83 -16.66 -21.13
CA THR A 6 32.62 -15.43 -21.09
C THR A 6 31.85 -14.23 -21.63
N PHE A 7 32.38 -13.01 -21.43
CA PHE A 7 31.81 -11.80 -22.04
C PHE A 7 31.67 -11.94 -23.56
N SER A 8 32.70 -12.49 -24.23
CA SER A 8 32.69 -12.69 -25.69
C SER A 8 31.60 -13.64 -26.15
N GLU A 9 31.30 -14.69 -25.38
CA GLU A 9 30.22 -15.63 -25.69
C GLU A 9 28.85 -14.98 -25.54
N ARG A 10 28.66 -14.19 -24.48
CA ARG A 10 27.41 -13.44 -24.31
C ARG A 10 27.22 -12.39 -25.40
N LEU A 11 28.29 -11.71 -25.80
CA LEU A 11 28.25 -10.75 -26.89
C LEU A 11 27.90 -11.43 -28.23
N LYS A 12 28.47 -12.64 -28.52
CA LYS A 12 28.08 -13.45 -29.67
C LYS A 12 26.60 -13.83 -29.64
N LYS A 13 26.08 -14.15 -28.45
CA LYS A 13 24.67 -14.48 -28.28
C LYS A 13 23.75 -13.27 -28.59
N LEU A 14 24.17 -12.07 -28.21
CA LEU A 14 23.42 -10.84 -28.52
C LEU A 14 23.53 -10.49 -30.02
N MET A 15 24.64 -10.81 -30.65
CA MET A 15 24.87 -10.57 -32.07
C MET A 15 23.95 -11.43 -32.96
N GLY A 16 23.60 -12.66 -32.52
CA GLY A 16 22.75 -13.56 -33.30
C GLY A 16 23.25 -13.76 -34.71
N ASP A 17 22.39 -13.50 -35.70
CA ASP A 17 22.69 -13.64 -37.14
C ASP A 17 23.24 -12.34 -37.77
N ASP A 18 23.38 -11.26 -37.02
CA ASP A 18 23.94 -10.00 -37.54
C ASP A 18 25.40 -10.18 -38.01
N SER A 19 25.72 -9.55 -39.09
CA SER A 19 27.13 -9.42 -39.49
C SER A 19 27.90 -8.53 -38.51
N ARG A 20 29.23 -8.71 -38.45
CA ARG A 20 30.06 -7.86 -37.56
C ARG A 20 29.94 -6.36 -37.85
N ALA A 21 29.71 -6.00 -39.12
CA ALA A 21 29.55 -4.61 -39.50
C ALA A 21 28.23 -4.04 -39.01
N GLU A 22 27.12 -4.76 -39.22
CA GLU A 22 25.79 -4.38 -38.79
C GLU A 22 25.69 -4.28 -37.24
N PHE A 23 26.22 -5.27 -36.54
CA PHE A 23 26.24 -5.26 -35.08
C PHE A 23 27.10 -4.10 -34.53
N ALA A 24 28.26 -3.85 -35.12
CA ALA A 24 29.11 -2.72 -34.70
C ALA A 24 28.44 -1.38 -34.93
N GLU A 25 27.72 -1.21 -36.04
CA GLU A 25 26.93 -0.02 -36.36
C GLU A 25 25.78 0.15 -35.38
N LYS A 26 24.99 -0.90 -35.12
CA LYS A 26 23.91 -0.88 -34.10
C LYS A 26 24.40 -0.46 -32.72
N CYS A 27 25.59 -0.94 -32.31
CA CYS A 27 26.19 -0.65 -31.03
C CYS A 27 26.95 0.69 -30.99
N GLU A 28 27.06 1.41 -32.12
CA GLU A 28 27.86 2.61 -32.32
C GLU A 28 29.34 2.42 -31.89
N ILE A 29 29.91 1.28 -32.26
CA ILE A 29 31.34 0.96 -32.02
C ILE A 29 32.04 0.66 -33.32
N SER A 30 33.37 0.77 -33.33
CA SER A 30 34.12 0.36 -34.51
C SER A 30 34.18 -1.18 -34.66
N VAL A 31 34.24 -1.67 -35.90
CA VAL A 31 34.43 -3.12 -36.19
C VAL A 31 35.70 -3.64 -35.51
N GLY A 32 36.74 -2.80 -35.39
CA GLY A 32 37.98 -3.14 -34.68
C GLY A 32 37.76 -3.35 -33.19
N ALA A 33 36.94 -2.48 -32.54
CA ALA A 33 36.57 -2.64 -31.16
C ALA A 33 35.73 -3.92 -30.95
N LEU A 34 34.74 -4.17 -31.81
CA LEU A 34 33.96 -5.41 -31.75
C LEU A 34 34.85 -6.66 -31.90
N ARG A 35 35.84 -6.66 -32.83
CA ARG A 35 36.78 -7.76 -32.96
C ARG A 35 37.58 -8.01 -31.68
N ASN A 36 38.03 -6.92 -30.99
CA ASN A 36 38.71 -7.03 -29.71
C ASN A 36 37.78 -7.66 -28.63
N TYR A 37 36.52 -7.24 -28.57
CA TYR A 37 35.56 -7.77 -27.62
C TYR A 37 35.20 -9.22 -27.84
N LEU A 38 35.17 -9.66 -29.11
CA LEU A 38 34.95 -11.08 -29.47
C LEU A 38 36.18 -11.97 -29.18
N ASN A 39 37.35 -11.38 -28.90
CA ASN A 39 38.59 -12.02 -28.50
C ASN A 39 38.96 -11.73 -27.04
N ASP A 40 37.94 -11.72 -26.15
CA ASP A 40 38.05 -11.54 -24.71
C ASP A 40 38.55 -10.16 -24.24
N GLY A 41 38.60 -9.17 -25.13
CA GLY A 41 38.78 -7.76 -24.71
C GLY A 41 37.54 -7.23 -24.04
N MET A 42 37.73 -6.33 -23.05
CA MET A 42 36.63 -5.72 -22.31
C MET A 42 36.32 -4.32 -22.86
N PRO A 43 35.04 -3.96 -22.96
CA PRO A 43 34.62 -2.59 -23.30
C PRO A 43 34.85 -1.63 -22.14
N SER A 44 34.98 -0.35 -22.44
CA SER A 44 34.84 0.70 -21.41
C SER A 44 33.39 0.73 -20.87
N ALA A 45 33.20 1.25 -19.64
CA ALA A 45 31.91 1.24 -18.96
C ALA A 45 30.80 1.90 -19.79
N ASP A 46 31.10 2.99 -20.49
CA ASP A 46 30.17 3.71 -21.37
C ASP A 46 29.67 2.85 -22.53
N LYS A 47 30.59 2.07 -23.17
CA LYS A 47 30.25 1.18 -24.25
C LYS A 47 29.50 -0.08 -23.79
N ALA A 48 29.90 -0.65 -22.64
CA ALA A 48 29.18 -1.74 -22.01
C ALA A 48 27.74 -1.36 -21.67
N LEU A 49 27.54 -0.17 -21.08
CA LEU A 49 26.22 0.35 -20.73
C LEU A 49 25.36 0.59 -21.98
N ARG A 50 25.95 1.10 -23.07
CA ARG A 50 25.24 1.31 -24.33
C ARG A 50 24.77 -0.01 -24.93
N ILE A 51 25.64 -1.03 -25.02
CA ILE A 51 25.28 -2.36 -25.50
C ILE A 51 24.17 -2.97 -24.61
N ALA A 52 24.32 -2.91 -23.29
CA ALA A 52 23.35 -3.45 -22.37
C ALA A 52 21.95 -2.83 -22.56
N ARG A 53 21.87 -1.51 -22.71
CA ARG A 53 20.61 -0.77 -22.98
C ARG A 53 20.00 -1.13 -24.33
N LEU A 54 20.81 -1.22 -25.38
CA LEU A 54 20.34 -1.52 -26.73
C LEU A 54 19.66 -2.90 -26.80
N PHE A 55 20.20 -3.89 -26.10
CA PHE A 55 19.69 -5.26 -26.11
C PHE A 55 18.81 -5.58 -24.89
N ASN A 56 18.46 -4.57 -24.08
CA ASN A 56 17.62 -4.70 -22.88
C ASN A 56 18.10 -5.82 -21.93
N VAL A 57 19.42 -5.88 -21.72
CA VAL A 57 20.06 -6.78 -20.75
C VAL A 57 20.73 -5.96 -19.64
N SER A 58 20.97 -6.57 -18.48
CA SER A 58 21.69 -5.87 -17.41
C SER A 58 23.19 -5.84 -17.71
N ILE A 59 23.87 -4.82 -17.21
CA ILE A 59 25.32 -4.67 -17.36
C ILE A 59 26.05 -5.80 -16.61
N GLU A 60 25.51 -6.22 -15.47
CA GLU A 60 26.03 -7.33 -14.67
C GLU A 60 25.97 -8.65 -15.46
N TRP A 61 24.83 -8.89 -16.15
CA TRP A 61 24.74 -10.04 -17.01
C TRP A 61 25.74 -9.96 -18.17
N LEU A 62 25.83 -8.79 -18.79
CA LEU A 62 26.72 -8.62 -19.94
C LEU A 62 28.20 -8.81 -19.55
N ILE A 63 28.64 -8.25 -18.42
CA ILE A 63 30.05 -8.23 -18.00
C ILE A 63 30.43 -9.46 -17.19
N GLU A 64 29.60 -9.89 -16.24
CA GLU A 64 29.94 -10.93 -15.27
C GLU A 64 29.21 -12.24 -15.52
N GLY A 65 28.16 -12.24 -16.36
CA GLY A 65 27.35 -13.43 -16.62
C GLY A 65 26.41 -13.78 -15.48
N VAL A 66 26.24 -12.88 -14.55
CA VAL A 66 25.23 -13.02 -13.52
C VAL A 66 23.88 -13.00 -14.22
N GLN A 67 23.15 -14.11 -14.20
CA GLN A 67 21.78 -14.11 -14.75
C GLN A 67 21.04 -12.95 -14.11
N ASN A 68 20.40 -12.14 -14.95
CA ASN A 68 19.51 -11.13 -14.45
C ASN A 68 18.70 -11.71 -13.28
N VAL A 69 19.10 -11.38 -12.08
CA VAL A 69 18.15 -10.75 -11.25
C VAL A 69 17.69 -9.57 -12.11
N GLU A 70 16.53 -9.67 -12.77
CA GLU A 70 15.88 -8.55 -13.47
C GLU A 70 16.19 -7.31 -12.63
N PRO A 71 16.77 -6.20 -13.21
CA PRO A 71 17.13 -5.06 -12.41
C PRO A 71 15.91 -4.81 -11.58
N ASN A 72 16.03 -5.22 -10.32
CA ASN A 72 14.95 -5.32 -9.37
C ASN A 72 13.73 -4.65 -10.02
N LYS A 73 12.82 -5.43 -10.69
CA LYS A 73 11.43 -5.03 -10.63
C LYS A 73 11.28 -4.98 -9.13
N ALA A 74 11.62 -3.86 -8.55
CA ALA A 74 11.10 -3.44 -7.27
C ALA A 74 9.66 -3.79 -7.47
N GLN A 75 9.29 -5.00 -7.00
CA GLN A 75 8.01 -5.66 -7.32
C GLN A 75 7.07 -4.50 -7.30
N ALA A 76 6.53 -4.10 -8.48
CA ALA A 76 5.85 -2.84 -8.56
C ALA A 76 4.82 -2.97 -7.48
N VAL A 77 5.12 -2.38 -6.32
CA VAL A 77 4.36 -2.64 -5.09
C VAL A 77 3.03 -2.05 -5.45
N ASP A 78 2.08 -2.90 -5.77
CA ASP A 78 0.76 -2.51 -6.16
C ASP A 78 0.12 -1.80 -4.97
N PHE A 79 0.12 -0.48 -5.03
CA PHE A 79 -0.54 0.35 -4.04
C PHE A 79 -2.02 0.49 -4.37
N ILE A 80 -2.81 0.46 -3.34
CA ILE A 80 -4.22 0.84 -3.35
C ILE A 80 -4.35 2.02 -2.40
N THR A 81 -5.00 3.08 -2.83
CA THR A 81 -5.26 4.24 -1.98
C THR A 81 -6.54 4.06 -1.18
N ILE A 82 -6.52 4.50 0.07
CA ILE A 82 -7.68 4.54 0.97
C ILE A 82 -7.86 6.00 1.39
N PRO A 83 -9.05 6.59 1.17
CA PRO A 83 -9.29 7.99 1.49
C PRO A 83 -9.27 8.22 3.01
N ARG A 84 -8.49 9.19 3.47
CA ARG A 84 -8.65 9.78 4.79
C ARG A 84 -9.70 10.87 4.72
N VAL A 85 -10.65 10.82 5.62
CA VAL A 85 -11.82 11.69 5.63
C VAL A 85 -11.98 12.38 6.98
N ASP A 86 -12.53 13.60 6.96
CA ASP A 86 -12.95 14.31 8.14
C ASP A 86 -14.45 14.09 8.39
N VAL A 87 -14.77 13.38 9.46
CA VAL A 87 -16.16 13.07 9.82
C VAL A 87 -16.81 14.14 10.68
N HIS A 88 -16.07 15.08 11.25
CA HIS A 88 -16.64 16.18 12.05
C HIS A 88 -17.49 17.10 11.17
N LEU A 89 -17.07 17.35 9.92
CA LEU A 89 -17.80 18.15 8.94
C LEU A 89 -19.05 17.42 8.41
N ALA A 90 -18.97 16.10 8.29
CA ALA A 90 -20.08 15.27 7.79
C ALA A 90 -21.19 15.08 8.85
N ALA A 91 -20.84 14.97 10.12
CA ALA A 91 -21.78 14.78 11.22
C ALA A 91 -22.72 15.99 11.40
N GLY A 92 -22.22 17.21 11.19
CA GLY A 92 -23.02 18.45 11.30
C GLY A 92 -24.06 18.66 10.19
N ASN A 93 -23.92 18.02 9.03
CA ASN A 93 -24.76 18.22 7.87
C ASN A 93 -25.71 17.05 7.54
N GLY A 94 -25.80 16.02 8.39
CA GLY A 94 -26.61 14.83 8.13
C GLY A 94 -26.16 13.98 6.94
N ALA A 95 -24.98 14.25 6.41
CA ALA A 95 -24.47 13.72 5.12
C ALA A 95 -23.67 12.42 5.26
N LEU A 96 -23.96 11.57 6.25
CA LEU A 96 -23.25 10.29 6.44
C LEU A 96 -23.56 9.24 5.34
N ASN A 97 -24.52 9.53 4.46
CA ASN A 97 -24.99 8.63 3.42
C ASN A 97 -24.34 8.91 2.05
N GLY A 98 -23.02 8.96 1.98
CA GLY A 98 -22.31 8.63 0.72
C GLY A 98 -21.48 9.74 0.09
N ASP A 99 -21.99 10.89 -0.32
CA ASP A 99 -21.26 11.74 -1.29
C ASP A 99 -20.68 13.06 -0.71
N SER A 100 -20.88 13.33 0.59
CA SER A 100 -20.52 14.62 1.20
C SER A 100 -19.40 14.50 2.26
N ILE A 101 -18.73 13.36 2.37
CA ILE A 101 -17.58 13.21 3.27
C ILE A 101 -16.38 13.89 2.62
N GLU A 102 -15.87 14.95 3.24
CA GLU A 102 -14.71 15.67 2.73
C GLU A 102 -13.47 14.78 2.79
N ARG A 103 -12.89 14.49 1.62
CA ARG A 103 -11.60 13.80 1.51
C ARG A 103 -10.49 14.79 1.85
N VAL A 104 -9.65 14.40 2.80
CA VAL A 104 -8.49 15.20 3.20
C VAL A 104 -7.26 14.81 2.37
N GLU A 105 -7.02 13.51 2.24
CA GLU A 105 -5.90 12.94 1.48
C GLU A 105 -6.16 11.46 1.16
N ASP A 106 -5.35 10.90 0.28
CA ASP A 106 -5.35 9.47 -0.04
C ASP A 106 -4.11 8.79 0.53
N ILE A 107 -4.28 7.80 1.42
CA ILE A 107 -3.17 7.07 2.05
C ILE A 107 -2.89 5.78 1.28
N PRO A 108 -1.64 5.56 0.79
CA PRO A 108 -1.29 4.37 0.05
C PRO A 108 -1.05 3.17 0.97
N PHE A 109 -1.65 2.03 0.62
CA PHE A 109 -1.41 0.71 1.22
C PHE A 109 -1.03 -0.28 0.13
N THR A 110 -0.26 -1.31 0.47
CA THR A 110 0.04 -2.36 -0.49
C THR A 110 -1.14 -3.34 -0.63
N LYS A 111 -1.34 -3.90 -1.82
CA LYS A 111 -2.33 -4.99 -2.00
C LYS A 111 -2.03 -6.18 -1.10
N GLU A 112 -0.74 -6.46 -0.86
CA GLU A 112 -0.31 -7.52 0.04
C GLU A 112 -0.76 -7.26 1.49
N PHE A 113 -0.66 -6.01 1.96
CA PHE A 113 -1.17 -5.63 3.28
C PHE A 113 -2.67 -5.87 3.38
N LEU A 114 -3.46 -5.40 2.40
CA LEU A 114 -4.91 -5.62 2.41
C LEU A 114 -5.26 -7.11 2.38
N GLY A 115 -4.60 -7.89 1.51
CA GLY A 115 -4.86 -9.33 1.40
C GLY A 115 -4.40 -10.12 2.63
N GLY A 116 -3.15 -9.89 3.05
CA GLY A 116 -2.52 -10.66 4.12
C GLY A 116 -2.96 -10.28 5.53
N LYS A 117 -3.21 -9.00 5.79
CA LYS A 117 -3.59 -8.54 7.14
C LYS A 117 -5.09 -8.34 7.33
N LEU A 118 -5.79 -7.88 6.31
CA LEU A 118 -7.22 -7.58 6.41
C LEU A 118 -8.11 -8.61 5.69
N GLY A 119 -7.53 -9.57 4.94
CA GLY A 119 -8.27 -10.56 4.17
C GLY A 119 -9.11 -9.95 3.03
N ARG A 120 -8.66 -8.82 2.44
CA ARG A 120 -9.41 -8.06 1.45
C ARG A 120 -8.64 -7.93 0.13
N SER A 121 -9.37 -8.03 -0.97
CA SER A 121 -8.81 -7.84 -2.32
C SER A 121 -8.95 -6.41 -2.87
N SER A 122 -9.74 -5.55 -2.20
CA SER A 122 -9.98 -4.16 -2.62
C SER A 122 -10.13 -3.22 -1.43
N SER A 123 -9.93 -1.91 -1.67
CA SER A 123 -10.19 -0.83 -0.70
C SER A 123 -11.65 -0.38 -0.66
N ASP A 124 -12.53 -0.99 -1.44
CA ASP A 124 -13.92 -0.58 -1.54
C ASP A 124 -14.64 -0.65 -0.18
N GLY A 125 -15.20 0.47 0.24
CA GLY A 125 -15.83 0.65 1.55
C GLY A 125 -14.85 0.90 2.70
N LEU A 126 -13.52 0.97 2.46
CA LEU A 126 -12.56 1.38 3.48
C LEU A 126 -12.40 2.91 3.49
N ILE A 127 -12.33 3.47 4.68
CA ILE A 127 -11.95 4.86 4.94
C ILE A 127 -10.97 4.92 6.09
N ILE A 128 -10.23 6.02 6.19
CA ILE A 128 -9.36 6.30 7.32
C ILE A 128 -9.87 7.55 8.04
N LEU A 129 -9.95 7.47 9.35
CA LEU A 129 -10.27 8.56 10.26
C LEU A 129 -9.05 8.89 11.10
N THR A 130 -8.94 10.12 11.56
CA THR A 130 -8.00 10.45 12.63
C THR A 130 -8.75 10.35 13.96
N ALA A 131 -8.19 9.61 14.91
CA ALA A 131 -8.74 9.55 16.27
C ALA A 131 -8.54 10.90 16.97
N ASP A 132 -9.54 11.35 17.70
CA ASP A 132 -9.51 12.55 18.53
C ASP A 132 -9.87 12.18 19.96
N GLY A 133 -9.00 12.53 20.89
CA GLY A 133 -9.13 12.22 22.31
C GLY A 133 -8.56 10.85 22.71
N ASP A 134 -8.56 10.63 24.02
CA ASP A 134 -7.85 9.54 24.69
C ASP A 134 -8.76 8.42 25.23
N SER A 135 -10.04 8.44 24.90
CA SER A 135 -11.01 7.50 25.50
C SER A 135 -10.78 6.03 25.13
N MET A 136 -10.04 5.77 24.07
CA MET A 136 -9.67 4.43 23.61
C MET A 136 -8.21 4.09 23.87
N ASP A 137 -7.46 4.94 24.58
CA ASP A 137 -6.07 4.67 24.98
C ASP A 137 -5.99 3.46 25.94
N PRO A 138 -5.01 2.57 25.82
CA PRO A 138 -3.88 2.57 24.88
C PRO A 138 -4.14 1.85 23.54
N LEU A 139 -5.37 1.39 23.28
CA LEU A 139 -5.71 0.67 22.07
C LEU A 139 -5.68 1.57 20.82
N ILE A 140 -6.22 2.78 20.99
CA ILE A 140 -6.21 3.85 19.98
C ILE A 140 -5.90 5.14 20.73
N ALA A 141 -4.77 5.75 20.40
CA ALA A 141 -4.33 7.00 21.01
C ALA A 141 -4.80 8.21 20.22
N ASP A 142 -4.73 9.38 20.85
CA ASP A 142 -5.01 10.64 20.17
C ASP A 142 -4.09 10.86 18.96
N GLY A 143 -4.67 11.25 17.83
CA GLY A 143 -3.96 11.44 16.56
C GLY A 143 -3.67 10.16 15.76
N ASP A 144 -4.07 8.98 16.23
CA ASP A 144 -3.91 7.73 15.49
C ASP A 144 -4.77 7.70 14.22
N LEU A 145 -4.28 6.98 13.22
CA LEU A 145 -5.04 6.69 12.01
C LEU A 145 -5.86 5.41 12.21
N VAL A 146 -7.17 5.52 12.09
CA VAL A 146 -8.11 4.42 12.30
C VAL A 146 -8.75 4.04 10.98
N MET A 147 -8.50 2.82 10.51
CA MET A 147 -9.13 2.30 9.28
C MET A 147 -10.46 1.65 9.61
N VAL A 148 -11.50 2.10 8.94
CA VAL A 148 -12.89 1.69 9.15
C VAL A 148 -13.46 1.04 7.91
N ASP A 149 -14.09 -0.12 8.08
CA ASP A 149 -14.83 -0.83 7.03
C ASP A 149 -16.31 -0.46 7.08
N LYS A 150 -16.74 0.42 6.18
CA LYS A 150 -18.14 0.88 6.05
C LYS A 150 -19.11 -0.25 5.68
N LYS A 151 -18.63 -1.34 5.08
CA LYS A 151 -19.47 -2.51 4.75
C LYS A 151 -19.80 -3.36 5.98
N ARG A 152 -19.06 -3.17 7.08
CA ARG A 152 -19.28 -3.85 8.36
C ARG A 152 -19.95 -2.89 9.34
N ASN A 153 -21.15 -2.44 9.01
CA ASN A 153 -21.93 -1.50 9.79
C ASN A 153 -23.08 -2.15 10.59
N THR A 154 -23.15 -3.47 10.59
CA THR A 154 -24.09 -4.20 11.45
C THR A 154 -23.52 -4.30 12.85
N LEU A 155 -24.31 -3.91 13.85
CA LEU A 155 -23.91 -3.91 15.27
C LEU A 155 -23.61 -5.32 15.75
N SER A 156 -22.41 -5.49 16.28
CA SER A 156 -21.92 -6.69 16.96
C SER A 156 -20.82 -6.27 17.94
N ASP A 157 -20.34 -7.19 18.76
CA ASP A 157 -19.18 -6.92 19.61
C ASP A 157 -17.97 -6.49 18.80
N GLY A 158 -17.34 -5.37 19.19
CA GLY A 158 -16.13 -4.86 18.54
C GLY A 158 -15.98 -3.36 18.59
N VAL A 159 -14.85 -2.87 18.04
CA VAL A 159 -14.56 -1.44 17.96
C VAL A 159 -15.21 -0.88 16.69
N TYR A 160 -15.95 0.20 16.85
CA TYR A 160 -16.67 0.87 15.77
C TYR A 160 -16.45 2.38 15.80
N ALA A 161 -16.44 2.96 14.60
CA ALA A 161 -16.68 4.38 14.41
C ALA A 161 -18.19 4.60 14.19
N PHE A 162 -18.76 5.57 14.88
CA PHE A 162 -20.19 5.90 14.80
C PHE A 162 -20.42 7.38 15.06
N VAL A 163 -21.62 7.85 14.72
CA VAL A 163 -22.09 9.19 15.06
C VAL A 163 -23.25 9.06 16.04
N TYR A 164 -23.22 9.84 17.09
CA TYR A 164 -24.31 10.00 18.04
C TYR A 164 -24.40 11.44 18.53
N GLY A 165 -25.59 12.02 18.49
CA GLY A 165 -25.79 13.41 18.82
C GLY A 165 -24.98 14.40 17.97
N GLY A 166 -24.73 14.08 16.70
CA GLY A 166 -23.94 14.91 15.79
C GLY A 166 -22.43 14.83 16.00
N LEU A 167 -21.94 13.96 16.90
CA LEU A 167 -20.50 13.79 17.19
C LEU A 167 -20.02 12.43 16.70
N ALA A 168 -18.93 12.42 15.93
CA ALA A 168 -18.23 11.20 15.56
C ALA A 168 -17.40 10.68 16.75
N ARG A 169 -17.49 9.39 17.02
CA ARG A 169 -16.80 8.72 18.14
C ARG A 169 -16.28 7.36 17.72
N VAL A 170 -15.26 6.88 18.43
CA VAL A 170 -14.79 5.49 18.37
C VAL A 170 -14.88 4.87 19.74
N LYS A 171 -15.58 3.74 19.87
CA LYS A 171 -15.74 2.99 21.12
C LYS A 171 -15.81 1.48 20.82
N TYR A 172 -15.58 0.67 21.84
CA TYR A 172 -15.99 -0.72 21.79
C TYR A 172 -17.50 -0.78 22.03
N LEU A 173 -18.24 -1.33 21.08
CA LEU A 173 -19.68 -1.50 21.15
C LEU A 173 -20.03 -2.92 21.56
N ARG A 174 -20.95 -3.06 22.51
CA ARG A 174 -21.53 -4.34 22.92
C ARG A 174 -23.06 -4.24 22.95
N PRO A 175 -23.78 -4.94 22.04
CA PRO A 175 -25.23 -5.01 22.12
C PRO A 175 -25.66 -5.87 23.30
N THR A 176 -26.69 -5.42 24.01
CA THR A 176 -27.29 -6.19 25.10
C THR A 176 -28.51 -7.00 24.62
N ILE A 177 -28.94 -7.99 25.41
CA ILE A 177 -30.13 -8.80 25.11
C ILE A 177 -31.39 -7.94 25.06
N GLN A 178 -31.44 -6.86 25.84
CA GLN A 178 -32.56 -5.90 25.89
C GLN A 178 -32.63 -4.99 24.66
N GLY A 179 -31.61 -5.01 23.82
CA GLY A 179 -31.48 -4.17 22.64
C GLY A 179 -30.83 -2.81 22.92
N ASP A 180 -30.33 -2.57 24.12
CA ASP A 180 -29.47 -1.43 24.45
C ASP A 180 -28.04 -1.66 23.89
N VAL A 181 -27.22 -0.63 23.84
CA VAL A 181 -25.82 -0.70 23.40
C VAL A 181 -24.89 -0.12 24.47
N GLU A 182 -23.97 -0.93 24.94
CA GLU A 182 -22.87 -0.46 25.79
C GLU A 182 -21.81 0.20 24.92
N LEU A 183 -21.45 1.44 25.25
CA LEU A 183 -20.36 2.21 24.65
C LEU A 183 -19.19 2.17 25.64
N ILE A 184 -18.26 1.27 25.38
CA ILE A 184 -17.17 0.96 26.31
C ILE A 184 -15.90 1.72 25.88
N SER A 185 -15.35 2.47 26.84
CA SER A 185 -14.06 3.13 26.72
C SER A 185 -12.94 2.16 27.06
N GLN A 186 -11.84 2.17 26.33
CA GLN A 186 -10.66 1.38 26.67
C GLN A 186 -9.85 2.03 27.80
N ASN A 187 -9.85 3.35 27.86
CA ASN A 187 -9.21 4.12 28.92
C ASN A 187 -10.11 4.13 30.17
N PRO A 188 -9.64 3.58 31.31
CA PRO A 188 -10.47 3.45 32.52
C PRO A 188 -10.80 4.79 33.20
N ILE A 189 -10.18 5.90 32.78
CA ILE A 189 -10.53 7.25 33.26
C ILE A 189 -11.92 7.67 32.75
N HIS A 190 -12.28 7.16 31.55
CA HIS A 190 -13.59 7.43 30.97
C HIS A 190 -14.61 6.37 31.39
N LYS A 191 -15.77 6.82 31.82
CA LYS A 191 -16.84 5.89 32.16
C LYS A 191 -17.49 5.31 30.92
N ASP A 192 -17.89 4.06 31.02
CA ASP A 192 -18.73 3.43 30.01
C ASP A 192 -20.13 4.07 30.02
N GLU A 193 -20.72 4.14 28.84
CA GLU A 193 -22.05 4.70 28.62
C GLU A 193 -23.00 3.59 28.15
N LEU A 194 -24.28 3.67 28.58
CA LEU A 194 -25.32 2.77 28.10
C LEU A 194 -26.30 3.56 27.24
N LEU A 195 -26.31 3.28 25.94
CA LEU A 195 -27.26 3.84 25.01
C LEU A 195 -28.52 2.99 24.99
N LYS A 196 -29.62 3.56 25.39
CA LYS A 196 -30.90 2.86 25.44
C LYS A 196 -31.46 2.62 24.03
N ARG A 197 -32.21 1.55 23.88
CA ARG A 197 -32.87 1.22 22.61
C ARG A 197 -33.77 2.37 22.10
N SER A 198 -34.38 3.14 23.01
CA SER A 198 -35.18 4.33 22.67
C SER A 198 -34.38 5.44 22.00
N ASP A 199 -33.05 5.48 22.20
CA ASP A 199 -32.18 6.59 21.81
C ASP A 199 -31.33 6.22 20.59
N LEU A 200 -31.60 5.06 19.96
CA LEU A 200 -30.88 4.57 18.79
C LEU A 200 -31.22 5.29 17.48
N GLU A 201 -32.27 6.13 17.46
CA GLU A 201 -32.67 6.86 16.26
C GLU A 201 -31.55 7.81 15.77
N ASP A 202 -30.82 8.43 16.70
CA ASP A 202 -29.70 9.33 16.40
C ASP A 202 -28.33 8.60 16.37
N PHE A 203 -28.31 7.26 16.49
CA PHE A 203 -27.11 6.46 16.52
C PHE A 203 -26.83 5.83 15.15
N HIS A 204 -25.77 6.31 14.49
CA HIS A 204 -25.42 5.87 13.15
C HIS A 204 -24.03 5.25 13.11
N ILE A 205 -23.96 3.94 12.86
CA ILE A 205 -22.69 3.23 12.72
C ILE A 205 -22.06 3.59 11.37
N ILE A 206 -20.86 4.19 11.38
CA ILE A 206 -20.05 4.42 10.18
C ILE A 206 -19.49 3.09 9.71
N GLY A 207 -18.89 2.30 10.60
CA GLY A 207 -18.34 0.99 10.28
C GLY A 207 -17.46 0.43 11.39
N LYS A 208 -17.03 -0.82 11.18
CA LYS A 208 -16.15 -1.53 12.12
C LYS A 208 -14.69 -1.10 11.90
N VAL A 209 -13.97 -0.83 12.99
CA VAL A 209 -12.54 -0.60 12.95
C VAL A 209 -11.84 -1.91 12.61
N VAL A 210 -10.97 -1.88 11.61
CA VAL A 210 -10.26 -3.06 11.10
C VAL A 210 -8.74 -2.95 11.23
N TRP A 211 -8.22 -1.75 11.46
CA TRP A 211 -6.80 -1.50 11.66
C TRP A 211 -6.58 -0.13 12.32
N CYS A 212 -5.49 -0.02 13.05
CA CYS A 212 -5.03 1.23 13.63
C CYS A 212 -3.53 1.42 13.36
N GLY A 213 -3.13 2.62 12.97
CA GLY A 213 -1.75 3.04 12.82
C GLY A 213 -1.39 4.01 13.93
N HIS A 214 -0.54 3.54 14.86
CA HIS A 214 -0.11 4.33 16.01
C HIS A 214 1.01 5.29 15.64
N ARG A 215 0.91 6.53 16.13
CA ARG A 215 1.92 7.58 15.96
C ARG A 215 2.64 7.80 17.29
N PHE A 216 3.95 7.62 17.29
CA PHE A 216 4.77 8.05 18.43
C PHE A 216 5.04 9.56 18.35
N SER A 217 4.67 10.28 19.36
CA SER A 217 4.93 11.73 19.50
C SER A 217 6.15 11.97 20.38
#